data_332a24e207f72121be8b558105efd23f
#
_entry.id   332a24e207f72121be8b558105efd23f
#
_cell.length_a   1.000
_cell.length_b   1.000
_cell.length_c   1.000
_cell.angle_alpha   90.00
_cell.angle_beta   90.00
_cell.angle_gamma   90.00
#
_symmetry.space_group_name_H-M   'P 1'
#
loop_
_entity.id
_entity.type
_entity.pdbx_description
1 polymer ?
#
loop_
_entity_poly.entity_id
_entity_poly.type
_entity_poly.pdbx_seq_one_letter_code
_entity_poly.pdbx_strand_id
1 'polypeptide(L)'
;MSAIQRWLDRFCYKHPRFGIPNLMLVIVVGNVLVWLMDQFSYGVSLSALLAFSPYYILHGQIWRIITFVFVPLDSNLFFLAVSLYFYYMIGSVLEREWGTAKFNVFYGLGVLLNVVVGFLLYAVTAPLYPSHLLPLLTTASMTYVNLSLFFAFATLYPNMQVLLFFIIPIKIKWLAWIDAALFGWSVLSSLFGVFTSGLAALPGVIIPLVAILNYFIFFWDNFLQLFGRVKYQTSRQTVNFKKATKQAQQQKG
;
A
#
# COMPACT_ATOMS: atom_id res chain seq x y z
N MET A 1 6.17 -3.41 -21.57
CA MET A 1 6.94 -3.49 -20.33
C MET A 1 7.81 -2.25 -20.16
N SER A 2 7.66 -1.57 -19.02
CA SER A 2 8.48 -0.39 -18.71
C SER A 2 9.97 -0.80 -18.52
N ALA A 3 10.90 0.15 -18.65
CA ALA A 3 12.33 -0.11 -18.42
C ALA A 3 12.58 -0.60 -16.98
N ILE A 4 11.83 -0.06 -16.02
CA ILE A 4 11.91 -0.41 -14.59
C ILE A 4 11.47 -1.86 -14.37
N GLN A 5 10.35 -2.29 -14.96
CA GLN A 5 9.88 -3.67 -14.83
C GLN A 5 10.86 -4.67 -15.42
N ARG A 6 11.41 -4.38 -16.60
CA ARG A 6 12.45 -5.24 -17.22
C ARG A 6 13.71 -5.36 -16.36
N TRP A 7 14.10 -4.27 -15.69
CA TRP A 7 15.24 -4.29 -14.78
C TRP A 7 14.93 -5.12 -13.52
N LEU A 8 13.75 -4.93 -12.93
CA LEU A 8 13.29 -5.69 -11.76
C LEU A 8 13.22 -7.19 -12.06
N ASP A 9 12.62 -7.57 -13.19
CA ASP A 9 12.50 -8.98 -13.57
C ASP A 9 13.89 -9.61 -13.82
N ARG A 10 14.82 -8.86 -14.45
CA ARG A 10 16.21 -9.33 -14.61
C ARG A 10 16.93 -9.49 -13.27
N PHE A 11 16.75 -8.53 -12.35
CA PHE A 11 17.35 -8.60 -11.02
C PHE A 11 16.84 -9.82 -10.26
N CYS A 12 15.52 -9.99 -10.18
CA CYS A 12 14.89 -11.11 -9.50
C CYS A 12 15.28 -12.47 -10.13
N TYR A 13 15.41 -12.53 -11.46
CA TYR A 13 15.86 -13.73 -12.16
C TYR A 13 17.31 -14.08 -11.82
N LYS A 14 18.20 -13.09 -11.72
CA LYS A 14 19.61 -13.30 -11.33
C LYS A 14 19.79 -13.67 -9.85
N HIS A 15 18.88 -13.22 -9.00
CA HIS A 15 18.99 -13.40 -7.56
C HIS A 15 17.69 -14.03 -6.96
N PRO A 16 17.37 -15.30 -7.32
CA PRO A 16 16.12 -15.94 -6.91
C PRO A 16 16.02 -16.17 -5.40
N ARG A 17 17.17 -16.22 -4.69
CA ARG A 17 17.27 -16.36 -3.23
C ARG A 17 17.33 -15.02 -2.48
N PHE A 18 17.21 -13.89 -3.19
CA PHE A 18 17.22 -12.59 -2.57
C PHE A 18 15.95 -12.37 -1.73
N GLY A 19 16.13 -11.87 -0.51
CA GLY A 19 15.03 -11.52 0.38
C GLY A 19 14.77 -12.57 1.47
N ILE A 20 13.80 -12.26 2.31
CA ILE A 20 13.37 -13.08 3.44
C ILE A 20 12.19 -13.93 2.97
N PRO A 21 12.28 -15.28 3.01
CA PRO A 21 11.14 -16.12 2.69
C PRO A 21 10.05 -15.95 3.76
N ASN A 22 8.79 -15.99 3.32
CA ASN A 22 7.62 -15.73 4.17
C ASN A 22 7.73 -14.38 4.91
N LEU A 23 8.19 -13.32 4.21
CA LEU A 23 8.40 -11.99 4.80
C LEU A 23 7.17 -11.52 5.58
N MET A 24 5.97 -11.75 5.03
CA MET A 24 4.74 -11.29 5.67
C MET A 24 4.47 -12.01 7.01
N LEU A 25 4.87 -13.27 7.13
CA LEU A 25 4.80 -13.99 8.42
C LEU A 25 5.69 -13.33 9.48
N VAL A 26 6.93 -12.96 9.10
CA VAL A 26 7.87 -12.28 10.00
C VAL A 26 7.29 -10.95 10.47
N ILE A 27 6.68 -10.18 9.56
CA ILE A 27 6.06 -8.89 9.90
C ILE A 27 4.86 -9.08 10.83
N VAL A 28 3.99 -10.03 10.54
CA VAL A 28 2.81 -10.33 11.36
C VAL A 28 3.21 -10.77 12.77
N VAL A 29 4.18 -11.68 12.88
CA VAL A 29 4.70 -12.13 14.18
C VAL A 29 5.30 -10.94 14.94
N GLY A 30 6.08 -10.09 14.28
CA GLY A 30 6.63 -8.88 14.89
C GLY A 30 5.55 -7.92 15.40
N ASN A 31 4.49 -7.68 14.62
CA ASN A 31 3.36 -6.84 15.03
C ASN A 31 2.65 -7.41 16.28
N VAL A 32 2.42 -8.73 16.33
CA VAL A 32 1.80 -9.41 17.48
C VAL A 32 2.68 -9.25 18.71
N LEU A 33 3.99 -9.46 18.59
CA LEU A 33 4.93 -9.32 19.69
C LEU A 33 4.96 -7.89 20.24
N VAL A 34 5.02 -6.89 19.37
CA VAL A 34 5.01 -5.48 19.78
C VAL A 34 3.69 -5.14 20.47
N TRP A 35 2.55 -5.58 19.92
CA TRP A 35 1.25 -5.36 20.53
C TRP A 35 1.15 -6.00 21.92
N LEU A 36 1.61 -7.26 22.06
CA LEU A 36 1.64 -7.94 23.36
C LEU A 36 2.50 -7.18 24.38
N MET A 37 3.69 -6.75 23.98
CA MET A 37 4.58 -6.00 24.86
C MET A 37 3.97 -4.66 25.28
N ASP A 38 3.22 -4.01 24.40
CA ASP A 38 2.52 -2.76 24.73
C ASP A 38 1.43 -2.96 25.81
N GLN A 39 0.76 -4.14 25.85
CA GLN A 39 -0.24 -4.43 26.90
C GLN A 39 0.38 -4.53 28.30
N PHE A 40 1.66 -4.89 28.38
CA PHE A 40 2.38 -5.03 29.66
C PHE A 40 3.27 -3.83 29.99
N SER A 41 3.31 -2.80 29.10
CA SER A 41 4.15 -1.62 29.29
C SER A 41 3.49 -0.62 30.23
N TYR A 42 4.13 -0.34 31.36
CA TYR A 42 3.79 0.76 32.25
C TYR A 42 4.64 1.98 31.84
N GLY A 43 4.05 2.96 31.16
CA GLY A 43 4.72 4.20 30.76
C GLY A 43 4.88 4.37 29.26
N VAL A 44 6.07 4.16 28.70
CA VAL A 44 6.31 4.33 27.26
C VAL A 44 6.02 3.01 26.54
N SER A 45 5.12 3.04 25.55
CA SER A 45 4.82 1.87 24.73
C SER A 45 6.00 1.53 23.80
N LEU A 46 6.20 0.25 23.55
CA LEU A 46 7.19 -0.23 22.57
C LEU A 46 6.88 0.31 21.17
N SER A 47 5.61 0.36 20.79
CA SER A 47 5.17 0.97 19.55
C SER A 47 5.68 2.40 19.38
N ALA A 48 5.65 3.22 20.42
CA ALA A 48 6.17 4.58 20.37
C ALA A 48 7.70 4.64 20.20
N LEU A 49 8.44 3.64 20.72
CA LEU A 49 9.89 3.52 20.54
C LEU A 49 10.29 3.02 19.15
N LEU A 50 9.40 2.26 18.49
CA LEU A 50 9.65 1.68 17.17
C LEU A 50 9.08 2.52 16.03
N ALA A 51 8.09 3.39 16.31
CA ALA A 51 7.42 4.22 15.30
C ALA A 51 8.41 5.13 14.56
N PHE A 52 8.15 5.35 13.28
CA PHE A 52 8.95 6.23 12.45
C PHE A 52 8.82 7.68 12.93
N SER A 53 9.92 8.29 13.33
CA SER A 53 10.00 9.70 13.69
C SER A 53 11.34 10.24 13.24
N PRO A 54 11.38 11.12 12.21
CA PRO A 54 12.61 11.71 11.73
C PRO A 54 13.36 12.48 12.80
N TYR A 55 12.65 13.13 13.72
CA TYR A 55 13.26 13.82 14.86
C TYR A 55 14.18 12.90 15.66
N TYR A 56 13.67 11.77 16.14
CA TYR A 56 14.45 10.82 16.94
C TYR A 56 15.53 10.11 16.11
N ILE A 57 15.29 9.87 14.82
CA ILE A 57 16.28 9.26 13.93
C ILE A 57 17.49 10.18 13.80
N LEU A 58 17.27 11.48 13.60
CA LEU A 58 18.34 12.48 13.53
C LEU A 58 19.08 12.67 14.87
N HIS A 59 18.47 12.27 16.00
CA HIS A 59 19.09 12.26 17.31
C HIS A 59 19.69 10.90 17.70
N GLY A 60 19.92 10.00 16.71
CA GLY A 60 20.65 8.74 16.89
C GLY A 60 19.80 7.48 17.01
N GLN A 61 18.46 7.56 17.00
CA GLN A 61 17.58 6.40 17.05
C GLN A 61 17.35 5.80 15.64
N ILE A 62 18.42 5.38 14.98
CA ILE A 62 18.42 4.93 13.58
C ILE A 62 17.62 3.67 13.32
N TRP A 63 17.41 2.82 14.35
CA TRP A 63 16.60 1.60 14.21
C TRP A 63 15.16 1.87 13.76
N ARG A 64 14.61 3.05 14.05
CA ARG A 64 13.25 3.46 13.67
C ARG A 64 13.02 3.49 12.15
N ILE A 65 14.11 3.54 11.34
CA ILE A 65 14.03 3.47 9.87
C ILE A 65 13.48 2.11 9.40
N ILE A 66 13.69 1.05 10.18
CA ILE A 66 13.27 -0.31 9.83
C ILE A 66 12.17 -0.80 10.76
N THR A 67 12.27 -0.50 12.05
CA THR A 67 11.41 -1.09 13.07
C THR A 67 9.96 -0.63 13.02
N PHE A 68 9.65 0.50 12.37
CA PHE A 68 8.29 0.98 12.21
C PHE A 68 7.39 -0.01 11.43
N VAL A 69 8.00 -0.94 10.68
CA VAL A 69 7.30 -2.04 9.99
C VAL A 69 6.58 -2.97 10.97
N PHE A 70 7.08 -3.07 12.19
CA PHE A 70 6.52 -3.91 13.25
C PHE A 70 5.53 -3.18 14.17
N VAL A 71 5.25 -1.90 13.92
CA VAL A 71 4.27 -1.14 14.70
C VAL A 71 2.87 -1.60 14.33
N PRO A 72 2.06 -2.05 15.31
CA PRO A 72 0.69 -2.50 15.07
C PRO A 72 -0.17 -1.41 14.44
N LEU A 73 -1.03 -1.81 13.49
CA LEU A 73 -1.94 -0.90 12.79
C LEU A 73 -3.14 -0.50 13.63
N ASP A 74 -3.48 -1.32 14.62
CA ASP A 74 -4.62 -1.09 15.52
C ASP A 74 -4.26 -1.52 16.94
N SER A 75 -4.82 -0.82 17.93
CA SER A 75 -4.69 -1.17 19.34
C SER A 75 -5.75 -2.19 19.79
N ASN A 76 -6.88 -2.24 19.11
CA ASN A 76 -7.95 -3.19 19.39
C ASN A 76 -7.57 -4.59 18.88
N LEU A 77 -7.57 -5.59 19.77
CA LEU A 77 -7.18 -6.97 19.45
C LEU A 77 -7.97 -7.57 18.28
N PHE A 78 -9.28 -7.33 18.23
CA PHE A 78 -10.11 -7.92 17.18
C PHE A 78 -9.76 -7.35 15.81
N PHE A 79 -9.67 -6.03 15.68
CA PHE A 79 -9.31 -5.39 14.41
C PHE A 79 -7.86 -5.68 14.02
N LEU A 80 -6.95 -5.74 14.98
CA LEU A 80 -5.58 -6.14 14.74
C LEU A 80 -5.51 -7.57 14.20
N ALA A 81 -6.19 -8.53 14.84
CA ALA A 81 -6.17 -9.92 14.39
C ALA A 81 -6.75 -10.09 12.98
N VAL A 82 -7.86 -9.41 12.68
CA VAL A 82 -8.49 -9.44 11.34
C VAL A 82 -7.55 -8.84 10.29
N SER A 83 -6.95 -7.68 10.56
CA SER A 83 -6.03 -7.01 9.62
C SER A 83 -4.75 -7.83 9.40
N LEU A 84 -4.14 -8.36 10.44
CA LEU A 84 -2.93 -9.18 10.34
C LEU A 84 -3.20 -10.49 9.58
N TYR A 85 -4.33 -11.16 9.84
CA TYR A 85 -4.74 -12.33 9.06
C TYR A 85 -4.91 -12.00 7.58
N PHE A 86 -5.56 -10.88 7.28
CA PHE A 86 -5.81 -10.42 5.91
C PHE A 86 -4.50 -10.11 5.18
N TYR A 87 -3.59 -9.36 5.80
CA TYR A 87 -2.29 -9.04 5.20
C TYR A 87 -1.39 -10.26 5.08
N TYR A 88 -1.43 -11.19 6.03
CA TYR A 88 -0.72 -12.47 5.91
C TYR A 88 -1.23 -13.27 4.71
N MET A 89 -2.54 -13.39 4.55
CA MET A 89 -3.16 -14.09 3.42
C MET A 89 -2.74 -13.46 2.09
N ILE A 90 -2.89 -12.14 1.96
CA ILE A 90 -2.52 -11.39 0.75
C ILE A 90 -1.03 -11.56 0.45
N GLY A 91 -0.18 -11.31 1.43
CA GLY A 91 1.27 -11.37 1.26
C GLY A 91 1.75 -12.77 0.87
N SER A 92 1.22 -13.81 1.51
CA SER A 92 1.56 -15.20 1.20
C SER A 92 1.14 -15.60 -0.22
N VAL A 93 -0.02 -15.15 -0.69
CA VAL A 93 -0.47 -15.41 -2.06
C VAL A 93 0.41 -14.68 -3.06
N LEU A 94 0.69 -13.40 -2.83
CA LEU A 94 1.54 -12.60 -3.72
C LEU A 94 2.98 -13.12 -3.76
N GLU A 95 3.53 -13.56 -2.63
CA GLU A 95 4.87 -14.16 -2.58
C GLU A 95 4.95 -15.48 -3.36
N ARG A 96 3.90 -16.30 -3.30
CA ARG A 96 3.82 -17.54 -4.13
C ARG A 96 3.72 -17.24 -5.62
N GLU A 97 2.99 -16.19 -6.00
CA GLU A 97 2.77 -15.81 -7.39
C GLU A 97 4.01 -15.16 -8.01
N TRP A 98 4.67 -14.28 -7.30
CA TRP A 98 5.80 -13.49 -7.82
C TRP A 98 7.16 -14.09 -7.50
N GLY A 99 7.22 -15.00 -6.53
CA GLY A 99 8.45 -15.48 -5.89
C GLY A 99 8.96 -14.52 -4.82
N THR A 100 9.75 -15.08 -3.89
CA THR A 100 10.28 -14.37 -2.72
C THR A 100 11.04 -13.10 -3.09
N ALA A 101 11.93 -13.15 -4.10
CA ALA A 101 12.73 -11.99 -4.48
C ALA A 101 11.88 -10.80 -4.94
N LYS A 102 10.90 -11.01 -5.82
CA LYS A 102 10.06 -9.93 -6.36
C LYS A 102 9.13 -9.36 -5.30
N PHE A 103 8.57 -10.21 -4.44
CA PHE A 103 7.73 -9.78 -3.33
C PHE A 103 8.51 -8.91 -2.33
N ASN A 104 9.72 -9.33 -1.94
CA ASN A 104 10.58 -8.56 -1.04
C ASN A 104 11.00 -7.22 -1.65
N VAL A 105 11.28 -7.16 -2.94
CA VAL A 105 11.61 -5.90 -3.64
C VAL A 105 10.39 -4.97 -3.65
N PHE A 106 9.19 -5.49 -3.93
CA PHE A 106 7.95 -4.69 -3.89
C PHE A 106 7.72 -4.08 -2.51
N TYR A 107 7.78 -4.92 -1.48
CA TYR A 107 7.53 -4.49 -0.11
C TYR A 107 8.63 -3.55 0.40
N GLY A 108 9.89 -3.90 0.15
CA GLY A 108 11.05 -3.09 0.52
C GLY A 108 11.07 -1.72 -0.18
N LEU A 109 10.65 -1.66 -1.46
CA LEU A 109 10.51 -0.38 -2.17
C LEU A 109 9.41 0.48 -1.54
N GLY A 110 8.29 -0.11 -1.16
CA GLY A 110 7.22 0.60 -0.45
C GLY A 110 7.70 1.19 0.89
N VAL A 111 8.46 0.41 1.66
CA VAL A 111 9.09 0.87 2.92
C VAL A 111 10.09 1.99 2.64
N LEU A 112 10.98 1.82 1.66
CA LEU A 112 11.99 2.82 1.31
C LEU A 112 11.35 4.15 0.86
N LEU A 113 10.34 4.09 -0.01
CA LEU A 113 9.60 5.28 -0.45
C LEU A 113 8.94 5.99 0.73
N ASN A 114 8.35 5.25 1.66
CA ASN A 114 7.77 5.80 2.88
C ASN A 114 8.82 6.55 3.72
N VAL A 115 9.99 5.95 3.92
CA VAL A 115 11.10 6.55 4.66
C VAL A 115 11.60 7.84 3.99
N VAL A 116 11.90 7.76 2.68
CA VAL A 116 12.41 8.93 1.92
C VAL A 116 11.41 10.08 1.96
N VAL A 117 10.15 9.80 1.64
CA VAL A 117 9.10 10.82 1.64
C VAL A 117 8.81 11.31 3.06
N GLY A 118 8.89 10.44 4.06
CA GLY A 118 8.75 10.81 5.47
C GLY A 118 9.80 11.84 5.91
N PHE A 119 11.05 11.68 5.51
CA PHE A 119 12.10 12.69 5.76
C PHE A 119 11.87 13.99 4.99
N LEU A 120 11.46 13.92 3.72
CA LEU A 120 11.16 15.11 2.92
C LEU A 120 9.99 15.91 3.53
N LEU A 121 8.93 15.21 3.93
CA LEU A 121 7.79 15.84 4.61
C LEU A 121 8.21 16.48 5.94
N TYR A 122 9.02 15.77 6.72
CA TYR A 122 9.55 16.32 7.96
C TYR A 122 10.35 17.60 7.71
N ALA A 123 11.24 17.62 6.70
CA ALA A 123 12.02 18.80 6.36
C ALA A 123 11.15 20.02 6.00
N VAL A 124 10.01 19.79 5.33
CA VAL A 124 9.06 20.84 4.94
C VAL A 124 8.17 21.27 6.11
N THR A 125 7.71 20.32 6.93
CA THR A 125 6.72 20.61 7.98
C THR A 125 7.37 21.02 9.31
N ALA A 126 8.56 20.51 9.65
CA ALA A 126 9.20 20.79 10.92
C ALA A 126 9.37 22.30 11.23
N PRO A 127 9.73 23.18 10.26
CA PRO A 127 9.83 24.62 10.53
C PRO A 127 8.49 25.28 10.91
N LEU A 128 7.37 24.62 10.64
CA LEU A 128 6.02 25.12 10.92
C LEU A 128 5.56 24.84 12.37
N TYR A 129 6.28 23.96 13.06
CA TYR A 129 5.91 23.50 14.40
C TYR A 129 6.89 24.01 15.47
N PRO A 130 6.40 24.33 16.67
CA PRO A 130 7.25 24.58 17.83
C PRO A 130 8.16 23.37 18.12
N SER A 131 9.39 23.63 18.59
CA SER A 131 10.40 22.60 18.81
C SER A 131 9.95 21.44 19.73
N HIS A 132 9.11 21.73 20.72
CA HIS A 132 8.57 20.70 21.63
C HIS A 132 7.57 19.75 20.98
N LEU A 133 7.01 20.08 19.81
CA LEU A 133 6.09 19.21 19.05
C LEU A 133 6.80 18.37 18.01
N LEU A 134 8.04 18.68 17.64
CA LEU A 134 8.80 17.94 16.63
C LEU A 134 8.92 16.43 16.91
N PRO A 135 9.08 15.96 18.17
CA PRO A 135 9.11 14.55 18.50
C PRO A 135 7.82 13.79 18.15
N LEU A 136 6.68 14.49 18.11
CA LEU A 136 5.36 13.92 17.84
C LEU A 136 5.05 13.80 16.35
N LEU A 137 5.86 14.42 15.47
CA LEU A 137 5.67 14.37 14.03
C LEU A 137 6.00 12.98 13.49
N THR A 138 4.97 12.23 13.17
CA THR A 138 5.07 10.93 12.48
C THR A 138 4.70 11.15 11.02
N THR A 139 5.66 10.93 10.11
CA THR A 139 5.51 11.24 8.68
C THR A 139 5.55 10.00 7.78
N ALA A 140 5.51 8.79 8.36
CA ALA A 140 5.42 7.53 7.63
C ALA A 140 4.58 6.51 8.40
N SER A 141 3.87 5.67 7.67
CA SER A 141 3.02 4.61 8.23
C SER A 141 2.98 3.39 7.31
N MET A 142 2.93 2.20 7.90
CA MET A 142 2.77 0.95 7.15
C MET A 142 1.37 0.77 6.55
N THR A 143 0.37 1.50 7.02
CA THR A 143 -1.00 1.47 6.48
C THR A 143 -1.01 1.60 4.97
N TYR A 144 -0.26 2.57 4.43
CA TYR A 144 -0.26 2.84 3.00
C TYR A 144 0.60 1.84 2.19
N VAL A 145 1.66 1.27 2.78
CA VAL A 145 2.41 0.17 2.15
C VAL A 145 1.51 -1.06 2.02
N ASN A 146 0.78 -1.38 3.09
CA ASN A 146 -0.17 -2.49 3.08
C ASN A 146 -1.35 -2.24 2.14
N LEU A 147 -1.79 -0.99 1.98
CA LEU A 147 -2.79 -0.59 0.99
C LEU A 147 -2.29 -0.85 -0.45
N SER A 148 -1.03 -0.52 -0.76
CA SER A 148 -0.44 -0.83 -2.07
C SER A 148 -0.39 -2.33 -2.33
N LEU A 149 -0.11 -3.13 -1.30
CA LEU A 149 -0.14 -4.59 -1.35
C LEU A 149 -1.57 -5.12 -1.63
N PHE A 150 -2.57 -4.54 -0.99
CA PHE A 150 -3.97 -4.89 -1.23
C PHE A 150 -4.41 -4.57 -2.66
N PHE A 151 -4.07 -3.40 -3.21
CA PHE A 151 -4.37 -3.06 -4.60
C PHE A 151 -3.65 -3.98 -5.59
N ALA A 152 -2.40 -4.37 -5.31
CA ALA A 152 -1.67 -5.36 -6.10
C ALA A 152 -2.43 -6.69 -6.14
N PHE A 153 -2.88 -7.17 -4.99
CA PHE A 153 -3.67 -8.38 -4.86
C PHE A 153 -5.03 -8.29 -5.59
N ALA A 154 -5.75 -7.19 -5.42
CA ALA A 154 -7.02 -6.95 -6.07
C ALA A 154 -6.92 -6.91 -7.60
N THR A 155 -5.78 -6.45 -8.14
CA THR A 155 -5.51 -6.43 -9.57
C THR A 155 -5.29 -7.84 -10.12
N LEU A 156 -4.61 -8.72 -9.38
CA LEU A 156 -4.34 -10.10 -9.80
C LEU A 156 -5.55 -11.01 -9.58
N TYR A 157 -6.28 -10.83 -8.48
CA TYR A 157 -7.36 -11.70 -8.05
C TYR A 157 -8.72 -10.98 -7.85
N PRO A 158 -9.24 -10.24 -8.85
CA PRO A 158 -10.43 -9.37 -8.67
C PRO A 158 -11.71 -10.14 -8.32
N ASN A 159 -11.82 -11.40 -8.74
CA ASN A 159 -13.00 -12.24 -8.54
C ASN A 159 -12.88 -13.16 -7.32
N MET A 160 -11.72 -13.19 -6.65
CA MET A 160 -11.57 -13.93 -5.41
C MET A 160 -12.53 -13.39 -4.36
N GLN A 161 -13.13 -14.28 -3.58
CA GLN A 161 -14.02 -13.92 -2.48
C GLN A 161 -13.27 -14.04 -1.16
N VAL A 162 -13.42 -13.03 -0.32
CA VAL A 162 -12.98 -13.06 1.08
C VAL A 162 -14.19 -12.94 1.97
N LEU A 163 -14.15 -13.64 3.11
CA LEU A 163 -15.20 -13.56 4.11
C LEU A 163 -14.95 -12.32 4.98
N LEU A 164 -15.72 -11.25 4.72
CA LEU A 164 -15.70 -10.09 5.60
C LEU A 164 -16.29 -10.49 6.95
N PHE A 165 -15.51 -10.25 8.02
CA PHE A 165 -15.85 -10.68 9.39
C PHE A 165 -16.19 -12.18 9.48
N PHE A 166 -15.61 -13.03 8.61
CA PHE A 166 -15.83 -14.49 8.54
C PHE A 166 -17.28 -14.90 8.19
N ILE A 167 -18.14 -13.96 7.81
CA ILE A 167 -19.58 -14.19 7.57
C ILE A 167 -19.97 -13.87 6.13
N ILE A 168 -19.58 -12.71 5.61
CA ILE A 168 -20.10 -12.18 4.34
C ILE A 168 -19.08 -12.39 3.22
N PRO A 169 -19.37 -13.25 2.21
CA PRO A 169 -18.48 -13.43 1.06
C PRO A 169 -18.55 -12.22 0.13
N ILE A 170 -17.49 -11.42 0.10
CA ILE A 170 -17.36 -10.24 -0.77
C ILE A 170 -16.23 -10.47 -1.76
N LYS A 171 -16.47 -10.14 -3.04
CA LYS A 171 -15.42 -10.18 -4.05
C LYS A 171 -14.39 -9.05 -3.79
N ILE A 172 -13.11 -9.37 -3.89
CA ILE A 172 -12.00 -8.45 -3.65
C ILE A 172 -12.14 -7.15 -4.46
N LYS A 173 -12.63 -7.22 -5.70
CA LYS A 173 -12.85 -6.03 -6.54
C LYS A 173 -13.76 -4.99 -5.89
N TRP A 174 -14.82 -5.41 -5.18
CA TRP A 174 -15.72 -4.47 -4.52
C TRP A 174 -15.05 -3.82 -3.31
N LEU A 175 -14.29 -4.61 -2.57
CA LEU A 175 -13.51 -4.11 -1.44
C LEU A 175 -12.48 -3.07 -1.92
N ALA A 176 -11.79 -3.36 -3.03
CA ALA A 176 -10.83 -2.45 -3.62
C ALA A 176 -11.46 -1.14 -4.13
N TRP A 177 -12.68 -1.19 -4.68
CA TRP A 177 -13.40 0.02 -5.07
C TRP A 177 -13.81 0.88 -3.88
N ILE A 178 -14.31 0.25 -2.80
CA ILE A 178 -14.66 0.94 -1.56
C ILE A 178 -13.41 1.60 -0.97
N ASP A 179 -12.31 0.84 -0.88
CA ASP A 179 -11.05 1.32 -0.32
C ASP A 179 -10.45 2.45 -1.17
N ALA A 180 -10.49 2.33 -2.50
CA ALA A 180 -10.08 3.39 -3.41
C ALA A 180 -10.94 4.67 -3.26
N ALA A 181 -12.23 4.52 -3.02
CA ALA A 181 -13.13 5.66 -2.79
C ALA A 181 -12.82 6.35 -1.44
N LEU A 182 -12.64 5.57 -0.37
CA LEU A 182 -12.25 6.09 0.95
C LEU A 182 -10.87 6.76 0.91
N PHE A 183 -9.93 6.14 0.21
CA PHE A 183 -8.61 6.69 -0.05
C PHE A 183 -8.70 8.04 -0.80
N GLY A 184 -9.43 8.08 -1.91
CA GLY A 184 -9.66 9.30 -2.68
C GLY A 184 -10.30 10.41 -1.84
N TRP A 185 -11.28 10.06 -1.01
CA TRP A 185 -11.90 10.98 -0.06
C TRP A 185 -10.90 11.51 0.96
N SER A 186 -10.06 10.63 1.53
CA SER A 186 -9.00 11.03 2.48
C SER A 186 -8.00 12.01 1.86
N VAL A 187 -7.55 11.75 0.62
CA VAL A 187 -6.65 12.66 -0.11
C VAL A 187 -7.33 14.01 -0.40
N LEU A 188 -8.58 13.99 -0.86
CA LEU A 188 -9.34 15.21 -1.14
C LEU A 188 -9.58 16.05 0.11
N SER A 189 -9.97 15.42 1.22
CA SER A 189 -10.17 16.11 2.50
C SER A 189 -8.87 16.71 3.05
N SER A 190 -7.75 15.97 2.91
CA SER A 190 -6.43 16.48 3.29
C SER A 190 -5.95 17.62 2.37
N LEU A 191 -6.26 17.55 1.07
CA LEU A 191 -5.98 18.64 0.14
C LEU A 191 -6.76 19.90 0.51
N PHE A 192 -8.04 19.77 0.87
CA PHE A 192 -8.82 20.87 1.40
C PHE A 192 -8.23 21.41 2.72
N GLY A 193 -7.71 20.51 3.57
CA GLY A 193 -6.98 20.88 4.79
C GLY A 193 -5.74 21.73 4.51
N VAL A 194 -5.05 21.54 3.38
CA VAL A 194 -3.90 22.38 2.99
C VAL A 194 -4.35 23.84 2.74
N PHE A 195 -5.53 24.05 2.17
CA PHE A 195 -6.06 25.40 1.95
C PHE A 195 -6.50 26.08 3.27
N THR A 196 -6.94 25.32 4.26
CA THR A 196 -7.44 25.86 5.55
C THR A 196 -6.36 25.92 6.63
N SER A 197 -5.49 24.91 6.71
CA SER A 197 -4.48 24.75 7.76
C SER A 197 -3.03 24.90 7.24
N GLY A 198 -2.87 25.22 5.96
CA GLY A 198 -1.57 25.40 5.33
C GLY A 198 -0.76 24.10 5.15
N LEU A 199 0.55 24.26 5.04
CA LEU A 199 1.48 23.17 4.73
C LEU A 199 1.54 22.05 5.80
N ALA A 200 1.01 22.30 7.00
CA ALA A 200 0.92 21.30 8.07
C ALA A 200 0.06 20.08 7.68
N ALA A 201 -0.90 20.25 6.76
CA ALA A 201 -1.77 19.16 6.27
C ALA A 201 -1.15 18.35 5.10
N LEU A 202 0.04 18.74 4.58
CA LEU A 202 0.72 18.04 3.47
C LEU A 202 0.95 16.54 3.70
N PRO A 203 1.33 16.07 4.90
CA PRO A 203 1.50 14.63 5.12
C PRO A 203 0.26 13.81 4.77
N GLY A 204 -0.94 14.31 5.08
CA GLY A 204 -2.20 13.65 4.73
C GLY A 204 -2.48 13.50 3.23
N VAL A 205 -1.83 14.30 2.39
CA VAL A 205 -1.93 14.20 0.92
C VAL A 205 -0.81 13.32 0.35
N ILE A 206 0.42 13.56 0.77
CA ILE A 206 1.61 12.98 0.10
C ILE A 206 1.84 11.53 0.52
N ILE A 207 1.68 11.19 1.80
CA ILE A 207 1.91 9.81 2.28
C ILE A 207 1.00 8.80 1.56
N PRO A 208 -0.32 9.04 1.41
CA PRO A 208 -1.18 8.18 0.62
C PRO A 208 -0.73 8.06 -0.85
N LEU A 209 -0.34 9.15 -1.49
CA LEU A 209 0.10 9.14 -2.89
C LEU A 209 1.34 8.28 -3.13
N VAL A 210 2.23 8.16 -2.13
CA VAL A 210 3.41 7.28 -2.19
C VAL A 210 3.01 5.81 -2.32
N ALA A 211 1.95 5.37 -1.65
CA ALA A 211 1.45 4.01 -1.78
C ALA A 211 0.97 3.70 -3.19
N ILE A 212 0.23 4.66 -3.79
CA ILE A 212 -0.20 4.55 -5.18
C ILE A 212 1.01 4.52 -6.11
N LEU A 213 2.02 5.35 -5.88
CA LEU A 213 3.24 5.36 -6.67
C LEU A 213 3.93 3.98 -6.63
N ASN A 214 4.06 3.36 -5.44
CA ASN A 214 4.61 2.02 -5.30
C ASN A 214 3.81 0.98 -6.12
N TYR A 215 2.49 1.02 -6.02
CA TYR A 215 1.61 0.17 -6.82
C TYR A 215 1.84 0.39 -8.33
N PHE A 216 1.85 1.64 -8.81
CA PHE A 216 2.02 1.94 -10.23
C PHE A 216 3.39 1.54 -10.78
N ILE A 217 4.48 1.61 -10.02
CA ILE A 217 5.80 1.15 -10.45
C ILE A 217 5.75 -0.31 -10.92
N PHE A 218 4.99 -1.17 -10.24
CA PHE A 218 4.88 -2.59 -10.55
C PHE A 218 3.77 -2.93 -11.54
N PHE A 219 2.66 -2.17 -11.55
CA PHE A 219 1.46 -2.47 -12.33
C PHE A 219 1.19 -1.49 -13.48
N TRP A 220 2.15 -0.65 -13.83
CA TRP A 220 2.01 0.36 -14.89
C TRP A 220 1.53 -0.24 -16.22
N ASP A 221 2.09 -1.36 -16.65
CA ASP A 221 1.72 -2.01 -17.91
C ASP A 221 0.29 -2.57 -17.86
N ASN A 222 -0.12 -3.13 -16.73
CA ASN A 222 -1.48 -3.62 -16.55
C ASN A 222 -2.48 -2.47 -16.63
N PHE A 223 -2.13 -1.34 -16.02
CA PHE A 223 -2.91 -0.11 -16.07
C PHE A 223 -3.05 0.41 -17.51
N LEU A 224 -1.95 0.51 -18.24
CA LEU A 224 -1.96 0.93 -19.66
C LEU A 224 -2.78 -0.02 -20.56
N GLN A 225 -2.73 -1.32 -20.30
CA GLN A 225 -3.53 -2.31 -21.02
C GLN A 225 -5.03 -2.15 -20.76
N LEU A 226 -5.45 -1.78 -19.55
CA LEU A 226 -6.84 -1.47 -19.26
C LEU A 226 -7.33 -0.29 -20.09
N PHE A 227 -6.57 0.79 -20.17
CA PHE A 227 -6.89 1.95 -21.02
C PHE A 227 -6.86 1.59 -22.51
N GLY A 228 -5.89 0.80 -22.95
CA GLY A 228 -5.82 0.32 -24.33
C GLY A 228 -7.04 -0.53 -24.71
N ARG A 229 -7.51 -1.41 -23.84
CA ARG A 229 -8.72 -2.21 -24.07
C ARG A 229 -9.98 -1.34 -24.12
N VAL A 230 -10.12 -0.36 -23.23
CA VAL A 230 -11.24 0.59 -23.25
C VAL A 230 -11.23 1.38 -24.56
N LYS A 231 -10.08 1.94 -24.95
CA LYS A 231 -9.92 2.68 -26.21
C LYS A 231 -10.27 1.83 -27.43
N TYR A 232 -9.84 0.56 -27.45
CA TYR A 232 -10.16 -0.37 -28.54
C TYR A 232 -11.65 -0.69 -28.58
N GLN A 233 -12.29 -0.97 -27.45
CA GLN A 233 -13.72 -1.28 -27.37
C GLN A 233 -14.62 -0.10 -27.77
N THR A 234 -14.19 1.13 -27.56
CA THR A 234 -14.91 2.37 -27.87
C THR A 234 -14.51 2.96 -29.22
N SER A 235 -13.55 2.37 -29.96
CA SER A 235 -13.15 2.87 -31.27
C SER A 235 -14.33 2.81 -32.26
N ARG A 236 -14.48 3.84 -33.12
CA ARG A 236 -15.55 3.91 -34.11
C ARG A 236 -15.61 2.66 -34.99
N GLN A 237 -14.45 2.10 -35.37
CA GLN A 237 -14.37 0.89 -36.19
C GLN A 237 -14.96 -0.34 -35.46
N THR A 238 -14.60 -0.55 -34.20
CA THR A 238 -15.11 -1.68 -33.40
C THR A 238 -16.60 -1.55 -33.16
N VAL A 239 -17.10 -0.33 -32.87
CA VAL A 239 -18.54 -0.07 -32.69
C VAL A 239 -19.32 -0.32 -33.98
N ASN A 240 -18.80 0.13 -35.13
CA ASN A 240 -19.44 -0.11 -36.41
C ASN A 240 -19.47 -1.58 -36.78
N PHE A 241 -18.37 -2.32 -36.56
CA PHE A 241 -18.31 -3.76 -36.79
C PHE A 241 -19.34 -4.53 -35.94
N LYS A 242 -19.43 -4.22 -34.66
CA LYS A 242 -20.42 -4.82 -33.76
C LYS A 242 -21.85 -4.54 -34.19
N LYS A 243 -22.14 -3.32 -34.65
CA LYS A 243 -23.46 -2.97 -35.18
C LYS A 243 -23.80 -3.76 -36.47
N ALA A 244 -22.87 -3.84 -37.42
CA ALA A 244 -23.03 -4.61 -38.65
C ALA A 244 -23.24 -6.12 -38.36
N THR A 245 -22.50 -6.71 -37.46
CA THR A 245 -22.64 -8.14 -37.08
C THR A 245 -24.01 -8.38 -36.47
N LYS A 246 -24.49 -7.48 -35.61
CA LYS A 246 -25.80 -7.62 -34.96
C LYS A 246 -26.95 -7.49 -35.98
N GLN A 247 -26.84 -6.60 -36.95
CA GLN A 247 -27.82 -6.46 -38.06
C GLN A 247 -27.84 -7.71 -38.95
N ALA A 248 -26.67 -8.26 -39.30
CA ALA A 248 -26.58 -9.49 -40.09
C ALA A 248 -27.16 -10.73 -39.37
N GLN A 249 -27.04 -10.80 -38.03
CA GLN A 249 -27.67 -11.86 -37.24
C GLN A 249 -29.18 -11.73 -37.17
N GLN A 250 -29.71 -10.50 -37.09
CA GLN A 250 -31.16 -10.23 -37.11
C GLN A 250 -31.83 -10.50 -38.43
N GLN A 251 -31.09 -10.46 -39.54
CA GLN A 251 -31.61 -10.79 -40.88
C GLN A 251 -31.63 -12.29 -41.19
N LYS A 252 -30.96 -13.11 -40.37
CA LYS A 252 -30.87 -14.57 -40.57
C LYS A 252 -31.84 -15.37 -39.68
N GLY A 253 -32.54 -14.76 -38.77
CA GLY A 253 -33.60 -15.34 -37.96
C GLY A 253 -34.94 -14.80 -38.36
#